data_1af5f34165c243950ec670622a7de60b
#
_entry.id   1af5f34165c243950ec670622a7de60b
#
_cell.length_a   1.000
_cell.length_b   1.000
_cell.length_c   1.000
_cell.angle_alpha   90.00
_cell.angle_beta   90.00
_cell.angle_gamma   90.00
#
_symmetry.space_group_name_H-M   'P 1'
#
loop_
_entity.id
_entity.type
_entity.pdbx_description
1 polymer ?
#
loop_
_entity_poly.entity_id
_entity_poly.type
_entity_poly.pdbx_seq_one_letter_code
_entity_poly.pdbx_strand_id
1 'polypeptide(L)'
;MKEYKDVLLYKILRPIITVLFKTLYRPKIIGIENISNSGRLILAGNHTNNFDSALLISSTKRNIHFLAKVELFKGIKKLLFSNMGLIPVYRNGKDQKALQTAYKYLENNKVIGIFPEGTFGKGKILPFKMGAVKMAYETNSKIVPFAIKGTYKLFSRDLKIVFGKPIKIKSDNLEEEKKRLRDIVVRMVNNEYI
;
A
#
# COMPACT_ATOMS: atom_id res chain seq x y z
N MET A 1 -15.02 -15.15 16.74
CA MET A 1 -14.20 -14.65 15.60
C MET A 1 -14.71 -13.25 15.23
N LYS A 2 -13.90 -12.19 15.42
CA LYS A 2 -14.28 -10.89 14.84
C LYS A 2 -14.16 -11.03 13.33
N GLU A 3 -15.29 -11.11 12.66
CA GLU A 3 -15.37 -11.06 11.20
C GLU A 3 -14.57 -9.87 10.71
N TYR A 4 -13.63 -10.10 9.76
CA TYR A 4 -12.89 -9.03 9.08
C TYR A 4 -13.84 -8.28 8.13
N LYS A 5 -14.83 -7.61 8.73
CA LYS A 5 -15.85 -6.85 8.01
C LYS A 5 -15.20 -5.72 7.24
N ASP A 6 -15.66 -5.52 6.04
CA ASP A 6 -15.41 -4.27 5.33
C ASP A 6 -15.87 -3.13 6.22
N VAL A 7 -14.94 -2.34 6.68
CA VAL A 7 -15.18 -1.37 7.74
C VAL A 7 -16.11 -0.31 7.17
N LEU A 8 -17.29 -0.13 7.77
CA LEU A 8 -18.31 0.80 7.30
C LEU A 8 -17.73 2.21 7.06
N LEU A 9 -16.87 2.65 7.97
CA LEU A 9 -16.24 3.96 7.87
C LEU A 9 -15.36 4.09 6.60
N TYR A 10 -14.68 3.04 6.18
CA TYR A 10 -13.91 3.06 4.92
C TYR A 10 -14.83 3.28 3.71
N LYS A 11 -15.99 2.62 3.70
CA LYS A 11 -16.98 2.76 2.60
C LYS A 11 -17.52 4.19 2.51
N ILE A 12 -17.68 4.88 3.65
CA ILE A 12 -18.14 6.27 3.72
C ILE A 12 -17.02 7.24 3.34
N LEU A 13 -15.83 7.07 3.91
CA LEU A 13 -14.71 8.01 3.71
C LEU A 13 -14.06 7.90 2.33
N ARG A 14 -14.00 6.71 1.75
CA ARG A 14 -13.37 6.50 0.44
C ARG A 14 -13.92 7.38 -0.68
N PRO A 15 -15.25 7.49 -0.92
CA PRO A 15 -15.76 8.39 -1.96
C PRO A 15 -15.39 9.85 -1.68
N ILE A 16 -15.42 10.30 -0.43
CA ILE A 16 -15.03 11.65 -0.04
C ILE A 16 -13.55 11.88 -0.38
N ILE A 17 -12.66 11.00 0.07
CA ILE A 17 -11.23 11.04 -0.25
C ILE A 17 -11.00 11.04 -1.76
N THR A 18 -11.74 10.19 -2.50
CA THR A 18 -11.62 10.08 -3.94
C THR A 18 -12.00 11.39 -4.65
N VAL A 19 -13.11 12.00 -4.28
CA VAL A 19 -13.54 13.29 -4.85
C VAL A 19 -12.50 14.37 -4.53
N LEU A 20 -12.10 14.51 -3.27
CA LEU A 20 -11.11 15.50 -2.86
C LEU A 20 -9.78 15.35 -3.62
N PHE A 21 -9.24 14.12 -3.70
CA PHE A 21 -7.98 13.88 -4.41
C PHE A 21 -8.08 14.16 -5.90
N LYS A 22 -9.14 13.68 -6.55
CA LYS A 22 -9.35 13.93 -8.00
C LYS A 22 -9.55 15.37 -8.33
N THR A 23 -10.19 16.16 -7.44
CA THR A 23 -10.43 17.58 -7.65
C THR A 23 -9.19 18.42 -7.35
N LEU A 24 -8.56 18.17 -6.19
CA LEU A 24 -7.47 19.02 -5.70
C LEU A 24 -6.12 18.70 -6.34
N TYR A 25 -5.79 17.41 -6.47
CA TYR A 25 -4.46 16.95 -6.93
C TYR A 25 -4.48 16.42 -8.36
N ARG A 26 -5.64 16.08 -8.91
CA ARG A 26 -5.85 15.59 -10.28
C ARG A 26 -4.83 14.52 -10.71
N PRO A 27 -4.61 13.46 -9.89
CA PRO A 27 -3.56 12.49 -10.16
C PRO A 27 -3.83 11.73 -11.45
N LYS A 28 -2.76 11.49 -12.23
CA LYS A 28 -2.79 10.55 -13.35
C LYS A 28 -2.62 9.13 -12.80
N ILE A 29 -3.61 8.27 -13.01
CA ILE A 29 -3.61 6.87 -12.60
C ILE A 29 -3.34 6.01 -13.83
N ILE A 30 -2.31 5.16 -13.79
CA ILE A 30 -1.86 4.32 -14.90
C ILE A 30 -1.77 2.87 -14.41
N GLY A 31 -2.20 1.90 -15.24
CA GLY A 31 -2.09 0.48 -14.92
C GLY A 31 -3.10 0.00 -13.88
N ILE A 32 -4.22 0.70 -13.70
CA ILE A 32 -5.26 0.32 -12.72
C ILE A 32 -5.85 -1.06 -12.99
N GLU A 33 -5.84 -1.52 -14.21
CA GLU A 33 -6.27 -2.83 -14.66
C GLU A 33 -5.42 -3.97 -14.08
N ASN A 34 -4.21 -3.67 -13.61
CA ASN A 34 -3.33 -4.62 -12.92
C ASN A 34 -3.82 -4.97 -11.49
N ILE A 35 -4.76 -4.20 -10.96
CA ILE A 35 -5.38 -4.46 -9.66
C ILE A 35 -6.61 -5.34 -9.87
N SER A 36 -6.52 -6.61 -9.49
CA SER A 36 -7.66 -7.53 -9.57
C SER A 36 -8.86 -7.06 -8.75
N ASN A 37 -10.07 -7.23 -9.29
CA ASN A 37 -11.31 -6.84 -8.61
C ASN A 37 -11.62 -7.70 -7.38
N SER A 38 -11.04 -8.89 -7.28
CA SER A 38 -11.27 -9.85 -6.19
C SER A 38 -9.98 -10.57 -5.80
N GLY A 39 -10.05 -11.34 -4.72
CA GLY A 39 -8.93 -12.13 -4.21
C GLY A 39 -7.94 -11.32 -3.38
N ARG A 40 -6.97 -12.02 -2.82
CA ARG A 40 -5.90 -11.46 -1.99
C ARG A 40 -4.88 -10.72 -2.85
N LEU A 41 -4.42 -9.58 -2.37
CA LEU A 41 -3.47 -8.74 -3.10
C LEU A 41 -2.63 -7.89 -2.16
N ILE A 42 -1.37 -7.69 -2.52
CA ILE A 42 -0.48 -6.74 -1.85
C ILE A 42 -0.14 -5.62 -2.84
N LEU A 43 -0.35 -4.37 -2.43
CA LEU A 43 0.13 -3.19 -3.15
C LEU A 43 1.39 -2.72 -2.44
N ALA A 44 2.53 -2.71 -3.14
CA ALA A 44 3.82 -2.34 -2.55
C ALA A 44 4.56 -1.34 -3.45
N GLY A 45 5.03 -0.22 -2.88
CA GLY A 45 5.72 0.81 -3.65
C GLY A 45 6.45 1.84 -2.80
N ASN A 46 6.96 2.89 -3.46
CA ASN A 46 7.71 3.95 -2.81
C ASN A 46 6.83 4.84 -1.93
N HIS A 47 7.47 5.50 -0.94
CA HIS A 47 6.80 6.38 0.02
C HIS A 47 7.37 7.79 -0.03
N THR A 48 6.58 8.73 -0.53
CA THR A 48 7.02 10.11 -0.80
C THR A 48 6.38 11.13 0.15
N ASN A 49 5.14 10.86 0.60
CA ASN A 49 4.35 11.82 1.37
C ASN A 49 3.33 11.14 2.29
N ASN A 50 2.88 11.85 3.32
CA ASN A 50 1.80 11.38 4.20
C ASN A 50 0.48 11.09 3.45
N PHE A 51 0.26 11.75 2.31
CA PHE A 51 -0.94 11.58 1.49
C PHE A 51 -0.89 10.36 0.55
N ASP A 52 0.22 9.61 0.49
CA ASP A 52 0.36 8.46 -0.41
C ASP A 52 -0.71 7.39 -0.17
N SER A 53 -1.06 7.13 1.10
CA SER A 53 -2.15 6.20 1.42
C SER A 53 -3.51 6.67 0.92
N ALA A 54 -3.79 7.98 1.02
CA ALA A 54 -5.03 8.57 0.51
C ALA A 54 -5.06 8.56 -1.04
N LEU A 55 -3.92 8.78 -1.70
CA LEU A 55 -3.78 8.62 -3.13
C LEU A 55 -4.10 7.18 -3.57
N LEU A 56 -3.55 6.16 -2.91
CA LEU A 56 -3.87 4.77 -3.18
C LEU A 56 -5.37 4.47 -2.97
N ILE A 57 -5.96 4.93 -1.86
CA ILE A 57 -7.40 4.79 -1.57
C ILE A 57 -8.25 5.41 -2.69
N SER A 58 -7.85 6.59 -3.18
CA SER A 58 -8.58 7.29 -4.25
C SER A 58 -8.43 6.63 -5.63
N SER A 59 -7.40 5.80 -5.81
CA SER A 59 -7.02 5.22 -7.10
C SER A 59 -7.73 3.90 -7.41
N THR A 60 -8.26 3.18 -6.40
CA THR A 60 -8.89 1.86 -6.61
C THR A 60 -10.25 1.74 -5.94
N LYS A 61 -11.07 0.82 -6.44
CA LYS A 61 -12.36 0.45 -5.80
C LYS A 61 -12.18 -0.53 -4.64
N ARG A 62 -11.02 -1.17 -4.49
CA ARG A 62 -10.72 -2.13 -3.42
C ARG A 62 -10.47 -1.42 -2.09
N ASN A 63 -10.94 -2.00 -1.01
CA ASN A 63 -10.57 -1.56 0.34
C ASN A 63 -9.13 -1.99 0.63
N ILE A 64 -8.27 -1.04 0.96
CA ILE A 64 -6.85 -1.27 1.23
C ILE A 64 -6.61 -1.14 2.73
N HIS A 65 -6.00 -2.16 3.33
CA HIS A 65 -5.58 -2.18 4.72
C HIS A 65 -4.09 -1.85 4.81
N PHE A 66 -3.75 -0.73 5.43
CA PHE A 66 -2.35 -0.28 5.53
C PHE A 66 -1.75 -0.67 6.87
N LEU A 67 -0.46 -1.04 6.83
CA LEU A 67 0.36 -1.11 8.03
C LEU A 67 0.77 0.31 8.43
N ALA A 68 0.37 0.75 9.61
CA ALA A 68 0.58 2.11 10.10
C ALA A 68 1.24 2.11 11.47
N LYS A 69 2.05 3.13 11.76
CA LYS A 69 2.74 3.27 13.05
C LYS A 69 1.73 3.25 14.21
N VAL A 70 2.05 2.51 15.27
CA VAL A 70 1.19 2.43 16.47
C VAL A 70 0.96 3.82 17.10
N GLU A 71 1.89 4.75 16.97
CA GLU A 71 1.76 6.11 17.50
C GLU A 71 0.60 6.89 16.88
N LEU A 72 0.17 6.50 15.68
CA LEU A 72 -1.01 7.08 15.03
C LEU A 72 -2.33 6.66 15.69
N PHE A 73 -2.31 5.57 16.49
CA PHE A 73 -3.48 5.03 17.16
C PHE A 73 -3.64 5.59 18.59
N LYS A 74 -3.50 6.91 18.76
CA LYS A 74 -3.71 7.62 20.04
C LYS A 74 -4.96 8.48 19.99
N GLY A 75 -5.63 8.61 21.16
CA GLY A 75 -6.82 9.45 21.31
C GLY A 75 -7.92 9.10 20.29
N ILE A 76 -8.63 10.11 19.80
CA ILE A 76 -9.74 9.95 18.84
C ILE A 76 -9.29 9.33 17.50
N LYS A 77 -8.01 9.51 17.11
CA LYS A 77 -7.44 8.90 15.91
C LYS A 77 -7.43 7.37 15.98
N LYS A 78 -7.35 6.78 17.18
CA LYS A 78 -7.43 5.33 17.37
C LYS A 78 -8.75 4.79 16.85
N LEU A 79 -9.86 5.45 17.21
CA LEU A 79 -11.19 5.04 16.75
C LEU A 79 -11.30 5.14 15.23
N LEU A 80 -10.83 6.26 14.64
CA LEU A 80 -10.83 6.49 13.21
C LEU A 80 -10.01 5.43 12.46
N PHE A 81 -8.75 5.26 12.80
CA PHE A 81 -7.84 4.36 12.08
C PHE A 81 -8.16 2.89 12.26
N SER A 82 -8.60 2.48 13.47
CA SER A 82 -9.07 1.11 13.68
C SER A 82 -10.33 0.81 12.86
N ASN A 83 -11.26 1.78 12.76
CA ASN A 83 -12.47 1.66 11.96
C ASN A 83 -12.24 1.85 10.45
N MET A 84 -11.06 2.26 10.04
CA MET A 84 -10.61 2.21 8.64
C MET A 84 -9.86 0.91 8.30
N GLY A 85 -9.69 0.01 9.26
CA GLY A 85 -9.00 -1.26 9.07
C GLY A 85 -7.49 -1.13 8.90
N LEU A 86 -6.87 -0.07 9.46
CA LEU A 86 -5.42 0.03 9.50
C LEU A 86 -4.85 -0.94 10.53
N ILE A 87 -3.68 -1.50 10.23
CA ILE A 87 -2.98 -2.47 11.07
C ILE A 87 -1.87 -1.74 11.82
N PRO A 88 -1.93 -1.63 13.17
CA PRO A 88 -0.88 -0.99 13.94
C PRO A 88 0.41 -1.80 13.92
N VAL A 89 1.55 -1.12 13.72
CA VAL A 89 2.89 -1.73 13.68
C VAL A 89 3.82 -1.04 14.66
N TYR A 90 4.47 -1.81 15.52
CA TYR A 90 5.59 -1.38 16.35
C TYR A 90 6.88 -1.41 15.53
N ARG A 91 7.64 -0.30 15.50
CA ARG A 91 8.84 -0.19 14.64
C ARG A 91 10.13 -0.69 15.28
N ASN A 92 10.10 -1.06 16.54
CA ASN A 92 11.25 -1.45 17.36
C ASN A 92 11.64 -2.93 17.23
N GLY A 93 11.22 -3.61 16.15
CA GLY A 93 11.61 -5.01 15.94
C GLY A 93 10.72 -5.78 14.99
N LYS A 94 10.74 -7.10 15.13
CA LYS A 94 9.91 -8.03 14.35
C LYS A 94 8.48 -8.05 14.94
N ASP A 95 7.62 -7.16 14.51
CA ASP A 95 6.21 -7.16 14.95
C ASP A 95 5.45 -8.32 14.29
N GLN A 96 5.58 -9.50 14.90
CA GLN A 96 4.91 -10.72 14.44
C GLN A 96 3.38 -10.58 14.49
N LYS A 97 2.85 -9.81 15.45
CA LYS A 97 1.41 -9.61 15.60
C LYS A 97 0.81 -8.82 14.43
N ALA A 98 1.50 -7.77 13.99
CA ALA A 98 1.09 -7.02 12.80
C ALA A 98 1.14 -7.88 11.54
N LEU A 99 2.19 -8.68 11.36
CA LEU A 99 2.31 -9.62 10.23
C LEU A 99 1.20 -10.67 10.25
N GLN A 100 0.94 -11.31 11.40
CA GLN A 100 -0.15 -12.29 11.52
C GLN A 100 -1.52 -11.66 11.23
N THR A 101 -1.73 -10.41 11.65
CA THR A 101 -2.95 -9.69 11.32
C THR A 101 -3.05 -9.46 9.81
N ALA A 102 -1.97 -9.06 9.16
CA ALA A 102 -1.94 -8.87 7.71
C ALA A 102 -2.18 -10.20 6.95
N TYR A 103 -1.62 -11.31 7.41
CA TYR A 103 -1.89 -12.64 6.84
C TYR A 103 -3.38 -12.99 6.89
N LYS A 104 -4.03 -12.79 8.03
CA LYS A 104 -5.48 -13.02 8.18
C LYS A 104 -6.30 -12.16 7.22
N TYR A 105 -5.93 -10.90 6.98
CA TYR A 105 -6.60 -10.07 5.97
C TYR A 105 -6.42 -10.65 4.56
N LEU A 106 -5.21 -11.07 4.19
CA LEU A 106 -4.94 -11.67 2.88
C LEU A 106 -5.69 -12.99 2.69
N GLU A 107 -5.71 -13.87 3.70
CA GLU A 107 -6.47 -15.13 3.70
C GLU A 107 -7.98 -14.91 3.52
N ASN A 108 -8.50 -13.77 3.98
CA ASN A 108 -9.88 -13.34 3.77
C ASN A 108 -10.06 -12.50 2.48
N ASN A 109 -9.18 -12.68 1.49
CA ASN A 109 -9.26 -12.04 0.17
C ASN A 109 -9.25 -10.50 0.22
N LYS A 110 -8.61 -9.90 1.22
CA LYS A 110 -8.47 -8.45 1.34
C LYS A 110 -7.18 -7.97 0.68
N VAL A 111 -7.03 -6.66 0.57
CA VAL A 111 -5.85 -6.00 0.00
C VAL A 111 -5.03 -5.36 1.10
N ILE A 112 -3.73 -5.65 1.10
CA ILE A 112 -2.77 -4.98 1.98
C ILE A 112 -2.01 -3.93 1.17
N GLY A 113 -1.97 -2.69 1.68
CA GLY A 113 -1.10 -1.63 1.19
C GLY A 113 0.12 -1.49 2.10
N ILE A 114 1.31 -1.51 1.51
CA ILE A 114 2.55 -1.38 2.26
C ILE A 114 3.54 -0.48 1.52
N PHE A 115 4.23 0.36 2.28
CA PHE A 115 5.41 1.10 1.84
C PHE A 115 6.64 0.41 2.44
N PRO A 116 7.33 -0.47 1.67
CA PRO A 116 8.38 -1.32 2.23
C PRO A 116 9.60 -0.56 2.76
N GLU A 117 9.77 0.69 2.36
CA GLU A 117 10.80 1.60 2.89
C GLU A 117 10.62 1.85 4.41
N GLY A 118 9.37 1.83 4.87
CA GLY A 118 9.02 2.09 6.27
C GLY A 118 9.16 3.54 6.71
N THR A 119 9.66 4.43 5.86
CA THR A 119 9.75 5.89 6.06
C THR A 119 9.81 6.59 4.70
N PHE A 120 9.78 7.92 4.69
CA PHE A 120 9.87 8.70 3.44
C PHE A 120 11.30 8.72 2.89
N GLY A 121 11.43 8.47 1.58
CA GLY A 121 12.72 8.43 0.90
C GLY A 121 13.32 9.80 0.57
N LYS A 122 12.61 10.92 0.79
CA LYS A 122 13.08 12.29 0.48
C LYS A 122 13.70 12.41 -0.94
N GLY A 123 12.99 11.88 -1.94
CA GLY A 123 13.43 11.90 -3.34
C GLY A 123 14.31 10.72 -3.77
N LYS A 124 14.67 9.81 -2.86
CA LYS A 124 15.38 8.55 -3.16
C LYS A 124 14.54 7.36 -2.69
N ILE A 125 14.61 6.25 -3.40
CA ILE A 125 13.97 5.00 -2.94
C ILE A 125 14.93 4.29 -1.99
N LEU A 126 14.52 4.19 -0.74
CA LEU A 126 15.29 3.53 0.31
C LEU A 126 15.30 1.99 0.14
N PRO A 127 16.20 1.28 0.83
CA PRO A 127 16.16 -0.17 0.89
C PRO A 127 14.79 -0.67 1.41
N PHE A 128 14.24 -1.69 0.74
CA PHE A 128 12.98 -2.29 1.15
C PHE A 128 13.16 -3.23 2.34
N LYS A 129 12.19 -3.23 3.24
CA LYS A 129 12.07 -4.20 4.33
C LYS A 129 11.39 -5.46 3.83
N MET A 130 11.60 -6.57 4.53
CA MET A 130 11.13 -7.90 4.16
C MET A 130 9.59 -8.07 4.15
N GLY A 131 8.85 -7.19 4.81
CA GLY A 131 7.42 -7.38 5.10
C GLY A 131 6.56 -7.71 3.89
N ALA A 132 6.73 -7.01 2.76
CA ALA A 132 5.92 -7.23 1.56
C ALA A 132 6.13 -8.63 0.95
N VAL A 133 7.39 -9.02 0.73
CA VAL A 133 7.73 -10.32 0.13
C VAL A 133 7.41 -11.48 1.07
N LYS A 134 7.64 -11.30 2.38
CA LYS A 134 7.28 -12.30 3.38
C LYS A 134 5.77 -12.56 3.42
N MET A 135 4.96 -11.49 3.44
CA MET A 135 3.50 -11.63 3.37
C MET A 135 3.05 -12.35 2.10
N ALA A 136 3.65 -11.99 0.94
CA ALA A 136 3.30 -12.60 -0.34
C ALA A 136 3.65 -14.08 -0.38
N TYR A 137 4.83 -14.45 0.13
CA TYR A 137 5.29 -15.83 0.19
C TYR A 137 4.38 -16.70 1.07
N GLU A 138 4.20 -16.30 2.33
CA GLU A 138 3.42 -17.04 3.33
C GLU A 138 1.93 -17.21 2.94
N THR A 139 1.34 -16.25 2.25
CA THR A 139 -0.08 -16.28 1.89
C THR A 139 -0.32 -16.64 0.42
N ASN A 140 0.71 -16.95 -0.36
CA ASN A 140 0.64 -17.12 -1.81
C ASN A 140 -0.12 -15.96 -2.50
N SER A 141 0.12 -14.74 -2.04
CA SER A 141 -0.50 -13.53 -2.59
C SER A 141 0.36 -12.96 -3.73
N LYS A 142 -0.30 -12.36 -4.72
CA LYS A 142 0.42 -11.56 -5.72
C LYS A 142 0.76 -10.19 -5.13
N ILE A 143 1.89 -9.61 -5.57
CA ILE A 143 2.22 -8.21 -5.32
C ILE A 143 2.00 -7.43 -6.60
N VAL A 144 1.23 -6.34 -6.54
CA VAL A 144 1.21 -5.31 -7.57
C VAL A 144 2.16 -4.20 -7.11
N PRO A 145 3.33 -4.07 -7.76
CA PRO A 145 4.23 -2.96 -7.47
C PRO A 145 3.59 -1.66 -7.94
N PHE A 146 3.80 -0.57 -7.21
CA PHE A 146 3.37 0.74 -7.66
C PHE A 146 4.49 1.77 -7.48
N ALA A 147 4.42 2.84 -8.28
CA ALA A 147 5.29 4.00 -8.19
C ALA A 147 4.48 5.29 -8.09
N ILE A 148 4.78 6.12 -7.09
CA ILE A 148 4.25 7.46 -6.94
C ILE A 148 5.31 8.44 -7.42
N LYS A 149 4.91 9.38 -8.30
CA LYS A 149 5.79 10.34 -8.98
C LYS A 149 5.17 11.72 -8.98
N GLY A 150 6.01 12.74 -9.06
CA GLY A 150 5.57 14.13 -9.00
C GLY A 150 5.34 14.63 -7.59
N THR A 151 4.62 15.72 -7.46
CA THR A 151 4.43 16.46 -6.21
C THR A 151 2.95 16.65 -5.87
N TYR A 152 2.65 16.73 -4.57
CA TYR A 152 1.30 17.03 -4.05
C TYR A 152 1.02 18.54 -4.12
N LYS A 153 1.05 19.10 -5.32
CA LYS A 153 0.72 20.50 -5.59
C LYS A 153 -0.75 20.63 -5.95
N LEU A 154 -1.48 21.49 -5.25
CA LEU A 154 -2.91 21.73 -5.49
C LEU A 154 -3.16 22.21 -6.94
N PHE A 155 -4.21 21.67 -7.53
CA PHE A 155 -4.66 21.97 -8.90
C PHE A 155 -3.63 21.68 -10.00
N SER A 156 -2.53 21.01 -9.66
CA SER A 156 -1.52 20.50 -10.61
C SER A 156 -1.96 19.18 -11.24
N ARG A 157 -1.34 18.80 -12.37
CA ARG A 157 -1.44 17.47 -13.00
C ARG A 157 -0.12 16.72 -12.93
N ASP A 158 0.78 17.15 -12.06
CA ASP A 158 2.12 16.57 -11.92
C ASP A 158 2.09 15.21 -11.20
N LEU A 159 1.17 15.04 -10.25
CA LEU A 159 1.06 13.83 -9.46
C LEU A 159 0.61 12.64 -10.31
N LYS A 160 1.37 11.54 -10.23
CA LYS A 160 1.10 10.29 -10.96
C LYS A 160 1.24 9.09 -10.03
N ILE A 161 0.39 8.10 -10.24
CA ILE A 161 0.57 6.78 -9.67
C ILE A 161 0.51 5.75 -10.79
N VAL A 162 1.49 4.87 -10.83
CA VAL A 162 1.63 3.81 -11.82
C VAL A 162 1.56 2.46 -11.11
N PHE A 163 0.68 1.58 -11.55
CA PHE A 163 0.58 0.21 -11.06
C PHE A 163 1.22 -0.73 -12.08
N GLY A 164 2.26 -1.46 -11.67
CA GLY A 164 2.95 -2.45 -12.50
C GLY A 164 2.19 -3.76 -12.60
N LYS A 165 2.66 -4.67 -13.46
CA LYS A 165 2.10 -6.02 -13.59
C LYS A 165 2.22 -6.81 -12.28
N PRO A 166 1.21 -7.62 -11.92
CA PRO A 166 1.25 -8.44 -10.72
C PRO A 166 2.41 -9.44 -10.78
N ILE A 167 3.19 -9.52 -9.71
CA ILE A 167 4.28 -10.50 -9.56
C ILE A 167 3.93 -11.52 -8.48
N LYS A 168 4.42 -12.75 -8.65
CA LYS A 168 4.43 -13.79 -7.62
C LYS A 168 5.83 -13.91 -7.03
N ILE A 169 5.89 -14.19 -5.75
CA ILE A 169 7.12 -14.60 -5.09
C ILE A 169 7.27 -16.12 -5.33
N LYS A 170 8.35 -16.51 -6.00
CA LYS A 170 8.57 -17.88 -6.45
C LYS A 170 9.69 -18.58 -5.68
N SER A 171 10.65 -17.82 -5.17
CA SER A 171 11.82 -18.30 -4.47
C SER A 171 11.64 -18.17 -2.95
N ASP A 172 12.19 -19.08 -2.19
CA ASP A 172 12.40 -19.01 -0.74
C ASP A 172 13.53 -18.05 -0.36
N ASN A 173 14.38 -17.66 -1.33
CA ASN A 173 15.35 -16.58 -1.16
C ASN A 173 14.64 -15.21 -1.14
N LEU A 174 14.01 -14.91 -0.01
CA LEU A 174 13.24 -13.68 0.16
C LEU A 174 14.09 -12.40 0.08
N GLU A 175 15.40 -12.49 0.31
CA GLU A 175 16.30 -11.34 0.13
C GLU A 175 16.43 -10.96 -1.34
N GLU A 176 16.55 -11.93 -2.22
CA GLU A 176 16.59 -11.71 -3.67
C GLU A 176 15.25 -11.16 -4.19
N GLU A 177 14.14 -11.76 -3.77
CA GLU A 177 12.80 -11.31 -4.15
C GLU A 177 12.50 -9.89 -3.64
N LYS A 178 13.00 -9.51 -2.46
CA LYS A 178 12.94 -8.15 -1.93
C LYS A 178 13.72 -7.17 -2.82
N LYS A 179 14.94 -7.53 -3.21
CA LYS A 179 15.76 -6.73 -4.14
C LYS A 179 15.05 -6.58 -5.48
N ARG A 180 14.55 -7.68 -6.04
CA ARG A 180 13.78 -7.69 -7.30
C ARG A 180 12.57 -6.75 -7.24
N LEU A 181 11.77 -6.82 -6.17
CA LEU A 181 10.62 -5.92 -5.98
C LEU A 181 11.04 -4.45 -5.95
N ARG A 182 12.13 -4.13 -5.21
CA ARG A 182 12.66 -2.78 -5.15
C ARG A 182 13.12 -2.29 -6.53
N ASP A 183 13.86 -3.12 -7.28
CA ASP A 183 14.39 -2.77 -8.60
C ASP A 183 13.25 -2.51 -9.60
N ILE A 184 12.15 -3.26 -9.53
CA ILE A 184 10.94 -3.00 -10.31
C ILE A 184 10.40 -1.60 -9.99
N VAL A 185 10.25 -1.26 -8.71
CA VAL A 185 9.72 0.05 -8.30
C VAL A 185 10.66 1.18 -8.71
N VAL A 186 11.98 0.99 -8.60
CA VAL A 186 12.98 1.97 -9.08
C VAL A 186 12.82 2.23 -10.56
N ARG A 187 12.75 1.19 -11.40
CA ARG A 187 12.52 1.33 -12.85
C ARG A 187 11.21 2.06 -13.15
N MET A 188 10.14 1.72 -12.44
CA MET A 188 8.85 2.40 -12.59
C MET A 188 8.93 3.89 -12.26
N VAL A 189 9.68 4.28 -11.21
CA VAL A 189 9.91 5.70 -10.86
C VAL A 189 10.71 6.39 -11.97
N ASN A 190 11.71 5.74 -12.56
CA ASN A 190 12.55 6.27 -13.63
C ASN A 190 11.90 6.23 -15.03
N ASN A 191 10.65 5.81 -15.18
CA ASN A 191 9.97 5.59 -16.46
C ASN A 191 10.60 4.49 -17.36
N GLU A 192 11.38 3.60 -16.79
CA GLU A 192 12.03 2.50 -17.49
C GLU A 192 11.12 1.24 -17.59
N TYR A 193 9.95 1.31 -16.96
CA TYR A 193 8.98 0.21 -16.89
C TYR A 193 7.66 0.65 -17.52
N ILE A 194 7.45 0.26 -18.75
CA ILE A 194 6.22 0.43 -19.51
C ILE A 194 5.69 -0.93 -19.95
#